data_049b5d9df7a9af84c1e2d165557f8e70
#
_entry.id   049b5d9df7a9af84c1e2d165557f8e70
#
_cell.length_a   1.000
_cell.length_b   1.000
_cell.length_c   1.000
_cell.angle_alpha   90.00
_cell.angle_beta   90.00
_cell.angle_gamma   90.00
#
_symmetry.space_group_name_H-M   'P 1'
#
loop_
_entity.id
_entity.type
_entity.pdbx_description
1 polymer ?
#
loop_
_entity_poly.entity_id
_entity_poly.type
_entity_poly.pdbx_seq_one_letter_code
_entity_poly.pdbx_strand_id
1 'polypeptide(L)'
;MIRRILVGLFSLIAVGIAFAASPPNEPILIKTTRLIDMSKGSIANDQAILINGATVVEIGPSSVVSQHAAGNVRVVDLTGLTVLPGLIDCHAHVLGNLKDLSAVAQLRISSAQATLWGVHNLQIWLDHGFTTLRDAGEQDLGYGQLALRDSIKMGLIEGPRMVSAGNFISVTGGHGDADALAVDQALPPRPNLADTVDGVAAAVRHDIKYGADWIKLMATGGISDPMSDFNVQELSEEQMSRAVEVAHRAHKLVMAHAEGQDGIKSAVRAGVDSIEHGTLLDEEGAALMEKKGTWLVPTLSVMQRYATIGRESGLDPVALEKSRLILKYQSDAFQRAIKHHLRIAFGLDDDPDYLPNEFAAMVKGGLTPTEALQTATTHAAELLGLSSEIGSLEQGKAADIIAVSGDPTTDIHAMETVVFVMKAGKILRDTRAKEK
;
A
#
# COMPACT_ATOMS: atom_id res chain seq x y z
N MET A 1 -42.98 33.29 -56.65
CA MET A 1 -41.79 32.45 -56.42
C MET A 1 -41.80 31.97 -54.98
N ILE A 2 -42.31 30.77 -54.71
CA ILE A 2 -42.52 30.23 -53.40
C ILE A 2 -41.36 29.19 -53.16
N ARG A 3 -40.42 29.48 -52.23
CA ARG A 3 -39.39 28.53 -51.84
C ARG A 3 -39.97 27.59 -50.76
N ARG A 4 -40.06 26.31 -51.10
CA ARG A 4 -40.37 25.22 -50.13
C ARG A 4 -39.10 24.88 -49.32
N ILE A 5 -39.20 25.03 -48.03
CA ILE A 5 -38.20 24.54 -47.08
C ILE A 5 -38.54 23.09 -46.74
N LEU A 6 -37.67 22.16 -47.14
CA LEU A 6 -37.75 20.77 -46.70
C LEU A 6 -37.13 20.68 -45.30
N VAL A 7 -37.93 20.33 -44.29
CA VAL A 7 -37.45 19.97 -42.94
C VAL A 7 -37.25 18.46 -42.95
N GLY A 8 -35.97 18.05 -42.96
CA GLY A 8 -35.61 16.65 -42.81
C GLY A 8 -35.69 16.24 -41.34
N LEU A 9 -36.55 15.29 -41.00
CA LEU A 9 -36.62 14.63 -39.71
C LEU A 9 -35.45 13.64 -39.61
N PHE A 10 -34.44 13.96 -38.78
CA PHE A 10 -33.43 12.98 -38.39
C PHE A 10 -33.98 12.17 -37.19
N SER A 11 -34.39 10.93 -37.45
CA SER A 11 -34.68 9.97 -36.38
C SER A 11 -33.38 9.48 -35.74
N LEU A 12 -33.07 9.92 -34.53
CA LEU A 12 -32.03 9.33 -33.71
C LEU A 12 -32.49 7.94 -33.25
N ILE A 13 -31.92 6.90 -33.84
CA ILE A 13 -32.02 5.54 -33.30
C ILE A 13 -31.04 5.47 -32.16
N ALA A 14 -31.51 5.57 -30.90
CA ALA A 14 -30.74 5.26 -29.71
C ALA A 14 -30.56 3.74 -29.66
N VAL A 15 -29.42 3.24 -30.10
CA VAL A 15 -28.99 1.86 -29.83
C VAL A 15 -28.62 1.80 -28.36
N GLY A 16 -29.55 1.37 -27.54
CA GLY A 16 -29.29 1.02 -26.16
C GLY A 16 -28.37 -0.20 -26.14
N ILE A 17 -27.09 0.00 -25.83
CA ILE A 17 -26.20 -1.09 -25.46
C ILE A 17 -26.68 -1.57 -24.08
N ALA A 18 -27.53 -2.60 -24.08
CA ALA A 18 -27.82 -3.33 -22.87
C ALA A 18 -26.51 -4.04 -22.41
N PHE A 19 -25.83 -3.50 -21.42
CA PHE A 19 -24.85 -4.28 -20.67
C PHE A 19 -25.60 -5.48 -20.09
N ALA A 20 -25.34 -6.66 -20.63
CA ALA A 20 -25.84 -7.89 -20.04
C ALA A 20 -25.33 -7.91 -18.58
N ALA A 21 -26.24 -7.90 -17.63
CA ALA A 21 -25.91 -8.15 -16.24
C ALA A 21 -25.15 -9.47 -16.19
N SER A 22 -23.95 -9.46 -15.61
CA SER A 22 -23.20 -10.69 -15.36
C SER A 22 -24.15 -11.67 -14.65
N PRO A 23 -24.15 -12.96 -15.01
CA PRO A 23 -24.99 -13.94 -14.32
C PRO A 23 -24.70 -13.83 -12.81
N PRO A 24 -25.71 -14.01 -11.94
CA PRO A 24 -25.51 -13.96 -10.50
C PRO A 24 -24.35 -14.90 -10.18
N ASN A 25 -23.31 -14.36 -9.53
CA ASN A 25 -22.17 -15.17 -9.12
C ASN A 25 -22.68 -16.32 -8.26
N GLU A 26 -22.37 -17.55 -8.67
CA GLU A 26 -22.67 -18.75 -7.89
C GLU A 26 -22.04 -18.55 -6.48
N PRO A 27 -22.81 -18.74 -5.38
CA PRO A 27 -22.26 -18.62 -4.04
C PRO A 27 -21.05 -19.57 -3.86
N ILE A 28 -20.07 -19.15 -3.08
CA ILE A 28 -18.88 -19.94 -2.79
C ILE A 28 -18.87 -20.31 -1.31
N LEU A 29 -18.65 -21.59 -1.02
CA LEU A 29 -18.40 -22.08 0.33
C LEU A 29 -16.93 -22.48 0.46
N ILE A 30 -16.17 -21.72 1.23
CA ILE A 30 -14.79 -22.08 1.59
C ILE A 30 -14.85 -22.92 2.88
N LYS A 31 -14.13 -24.05 2.89
CA LYS A 31 -13.92 -24.89 4.08
C LYS A 31 -12.45 -24.86 4.46
N THR A 32 -12.16 -24.71 5.75
CA THR A 32 -10.79 -24.69 6.26
C THR A 32 -10.67 -25.34 7.63
N THR A 33 -9.51 -25.95 7.88
CA THR A 33 -9.18 -26.50 9.20
C THR A 33 -8.80 -25.39 10.17
N ARG A 34 -8.11 -24.34 9.71
CA ARG A 34 -7.64 -23.23 10.55
C ARG A 34 -8.02 -21.90 9.92
N LEU A 35 -8.68 -21.06 10.68
CA LEU A 35 -9.01 -19.68 10.34
C LEU A 35 -8.43 -18.76 11.39
N ILE A 36 -7.65 -17.78 11.00
CA ILE A 36 -7.15 -16.76 11.92
C ILE A 36 -8.18 -15.64 12.03
N ASP A 37 -8.73 -15.46 13.23
CA ASP A 37 -9.53 -14.28 13.59
C ASP A 37 -8.55 -13.14 13.95
N MET A 38 -8.28 -12.26 12.98
CA MET A 38 -7.32 -11.16 13.15
C MET A 38 -7.80 -10.10 14.13
N SER A 39 -9.12 -9.99 14.37
CA SER A 39 -9.67 -9.08 15.37
C SER A 39 -9.33 -9.52 16.80
N LYS A 40 -9.22 -10.85 17.02
CA LYS A 40 -8.90 -11.43 18.33
C LYS A 40 -7.47 -11.97 18.44
N GLY A 41 -6.74 -12.09 17.31
CA GLY A 41 -5.43 -12.74 17.28
C GLY A 41 -5.47 -14.23 17.63
N SER A 42 -6.58 -14.94 17.31
CA SER A 42 -6.81 -16.33 17.71
C SER A 42 -7.18 -17.22 16.51
N ILE A 43 -6.92 -18.53 16.65
CA ILE A 43 -7.28 -19.51 15.62
C ILE A 43 -8.62 -20.14 15.95
N ALA A 44 -9.55 -20.15 14.98
CA ALA A 44 -10.77 -20.93 15.00
C ALA A 44 -10.60 -22.16 14.11
N ASN A 45 -10.90 -23.35 14.66
CA ASN A 45 -10.76 -24.62 13.93
C ASN A 45 -12.08 -25.00 13.23
N ASP A 46 -11.95 -25.79 12.14
CA ASP A 46 -13.06 -26.37 11.38
C ASP A 46 -14.13 -25.35 11.00
N GLN A 47 -13.69 -24.28 10.35
CA GLN A 47 -14.56 -23.18 9.94
C GLN A 47 -14.98 -23.31 8.47
N ALA A 48 -16.11 -22.68 8.14
CA ALA A 48 -16.52 -22.40 6.77
C ALA A 48 -16.89 -20.93 6.61
N ILE A 49 -16.70 -20.44 5.38
CA ILE A 49 -17.02 -19.07 4.97
C ILE A 49 -17.96 -19.17 3.78
N LEU A 50 -19.16 -18.65 3.90
CA LEU A 50 -20.12 -18.52 2.81
C LEU A 50 -19.99 -17.14 2.20
N ILE A 51 -19.80 -17.09 0.86
CA ILE A 51 -19.58 -15.88 0.09
C ILE A 51 -20.66 -15.76 -0.98
N ASN A 52 -21.21 -14.57 -1.12
CA ASN A 52 -22.11 -14.25 -2.23
C ASN A 52 -21.62 -12.98 -2.94
N GLY A 53 -21.28 -13.11 -4.22
CA GLY A 53 -20.65 -12.04 -4.98
C GLY A 53 -19.32 -11.64 -4.34
N ALA A 54 -19.17 -10.36 -3.98
CA ALA A 54 -17.95 -9.82 -3.41
C ALA A 54 -17.83 -9.90 -1.88
N THR A 55 -18.85 -10.44 -1.19
CA THR A 55 -19.04 -10.21 0.24
C THR A 55 -19.15 -11.51 1.02
N VAL A 56 -18.56 -11.54 2.22
CA VAL A 56 -18.77 -12.60 3.22
C VAL A 56 -20.21 -12.52 3.75
N VAL A 57 -20.97 -13.58 3.59
CA VAL A 57 -22.38 -13.67 4.07
C VAL A 57 -22.46 -14.28 5.46
N GLU A 58 -21.66 -15.31 5.68
CA GLU A 58 -21.63 -16.04 6.94
C GLU A 58 -20.26 -16.66 7.17
N ILE A 59 -19.85 -16.74 8.43
CA ILE A 59 -18.63 -17.38 8.87
C ILE A 59 -18.87 -18.07 10.21
N GLY A 60 -18.37 -19.29 10.35
CA GLY A 60 -18.58 -20.05 11.58
C GLY A 60 -18.22 -21.53 11.43
N PRO A 61 -18.61 -22.37 12.41
CA PRO A 61 -18.33 -23.81 12.36
C PRO A 61 -18.80 -24.44 11.05
N SER A 62 -17.95 -25.23 10.41
CA SER A 62 -18.20 -25.81 9.08
C SER A 62 -19.49 -26.68 9.08
N SER A 63 -19.81 -27.35 10.18
CA SER A 63 -21.04 -28.15 10.35
C SER A 63 -22.31 -27.31 10.29
N VAL A 64 -22.26 -26.02 10.67
CA VAL A 64 -23.38 -25.08 10.66
C VAL A 64 -23.51 -24.40 9.32
N VAL A 65 -22.44 -23.67 8.91
CA VAL A 65 -22.45 -22.85 7.69
C VAL A 65 -22.72 -23.69 6.43
N SER A 66 -22.22 -24.94 6.40
CA SER A 66 -22.48 -25.85 5.27
C SER A 66 -23.98 -26.23 5.13
N GLN A 67 -24.77 -26.20 6.20
CA GLN A 67 -26.20 -26.45 6.13
C GLN A 67 -27.00 -25.27 5.57
N HIS A 68 -26.46 -24.04 5.74
CA HIS A 68 -27.07 -22.81 5.25
C HIS A 68 -26.70 -22.54 3.78
N ALA A 69 -25.69 -23.23 3.26
CA ALA A 69 -25.27 -23.16 1.87
C ALA A 69 -26.26 -23.93 0.97
N ALA A 70 -27.45 -23.32 0.72
CA ALA A 70 -28.52 -23.93 -0.05
C ALA A 70 -28.34 -23.71 -1.57
N GLY A 71 -28.78 -24.69 -2.37
CA GLY A 71 -28.77 -24.59 -3.84
C GLY A 71 -27.45 -24.99 -4.48
N ASN A 72 -27.17 -24.39 -5.64
CA ASN A 72 -25.92 -24.63 -6.35
C ASN A 72 -24.82 -23.74 -5.73
N VAL A 73 -23.92 -24.33 -4.94
CA VAL A 73 -22.82 -23.65 -4.25
C VAL A 73 -21.49 -24.27 -4.71
N ARG A 74 -20.58 -23.44 -5.17
CA ARG A 74 -19.19 -23.85 -5.48
C ARG A 74 -18.43 -24.07 -4.18
N VAL A 75 -17.99 -25.30 -3.92
CA VAL A 75 -17.16 -25.59 -2.74
C VAL A 75 -15.67 -25.41 -3.09
N VAL A 76 -14.98 -24.63 -2.26
CA VAL A 76 -13.51 -24.48 -2.28
C VAL A 76 -12.97 -25.08 -0.99
N ASP A 77 -12.30 -26.22 -1.10
CA ASP A 77 -11.75 -26.93 0.05
C ASP A 77 -10.31 -26.47 0.30
N LEU A 78 -10.08 -25.76 1.40
CA LEU A 78 -8.78 -25.30 1.90
C LEU A 78 -8.35 -26.08 3.15
N THR A 79 -8.89 -27.29 3.35
CA THR A 79 -8.49 -28.17 4.46
C THR A 79 -7.00 -28.43 4.45
N GLY A 80 -6.34 -28.37 5.60
CA GLY A 80 -4.90 -28.48 5.75
C GLY A 80 -4.12 -27.17 5.64
N LEU A 81 -4.77 -26.11 5.16
CA LEU A 81 -4.19 -24.76 5.07
C LEU A 81 -4.66 -23.88 6.22
N THR A 82 -3.98 -22.78 6.42
CA THR A 82 -4.38 -21.69 7.32
C THR A 82 -4.94 -20.53 6.50
N VAL A 83 -6.19 -20.18 6.78
CA VAL A 83 -6.91 -19.09 6.11
C VAL A 83 -6.87 -17.83 6.96
N LEU A 84 -6.67 -16.69 6.31
CA LEU A 84 -6.67 -15.36 6.92
C LEU A 84 -7.18 -14.31 5.92
N PRO A 85 -7.49 -13.07 6.38
CA PRO A 85 -7.89 -12.00 5.46
C PRO A 85 -6.81 -11.69 4.44
N GLY A 86 -7.21 -11.14 3.29
CA GLY A 86 -6.27 -10.55 2.34
C GLY A 86 -5.43 -9.46 3.01
N LEU A 87 -4.14 -9.44 2.68
CA LEU A 87 -3.14 -8.56 3.27
C LEU A 87 -3.21 -7.15 2.69
N ILE A 88 -2.69 -6.20 3.44
CA ILE A 88 -2.66 -4.77 3.13
C ILE A 88 -1.23 -4.25 3.28
N ASP A 89 -0.69 -3.65 2.22
CA ASP A 89 0.59 -2.94 2.24
C ASP A 89 0.32 -1.43 2.23
N CYS A 90 0.78 -0.72 3.26
CA CYS A 90 0.56 0.71 3.43
C CYS A 90 1.71 1.58 2.90
N HIS A 91 2.75 0.98 2.29
CA HIS A 91 3.84 1.73 1.67
C HIS A 91 4.36 0.99 0.44
N ALA A 92 3.71 1.18 -0.68
CA ALA A 92 4.10 0.63 -1.96
C ALA A 92 4.47 1.75 -2.96
N HIS A 93 5.41 1.47 -3.85
CA HIS A 93 5.68 2.22 -5.06
C HIS A 93 5.42 1.29 -6.24
N VAL A 94 4.46 1.64 -7.11
CA VAL A 94 3.96 0.67 -8.08
C VAL A 94 4.51 0.85 -9.49
N LEU A 95 5.09 2.01 -9.80
CA LEU A 95 5.52 2.34 -11.16
C LEU A 95 6.95 1.91 -11.47
N GLY A 96 7.20 1.59 -12.75
CA GLY A 96 8.53 1.32 -13.25
C GLY A 96 9.07 -0.08 -12.92
N ASN A 97 10.33 -0.30 -13.28
CA ASN A 97 11.04 -1.54 -12.96
C ASN A 97 11.63 -1.45 -11.55
N LEU A 98 10.96 -2.00 -10.56
CA LEU A 98 11.36 -1.95 -9.15
C LEU A 98 12.68 -2.70 -8.84
N LYS A 99 13.22 -3.43 -9.80
CA LYS A 99 14.53 -4.10 -9.70
C LYS A 99 15.70 -3.23 -10.18
N ASP A 100 15.43 -2.13 -10.90
CA ASP A 100 16.42 -1.16 -11.33
C ASP A 100 16.52 -0.02 -10.31
N LEU A 101 17.47 -0.13 -9.39
CA LEU A 101 17.69 0.84 -8.31
C LEU A 101 18.60 2.01 -8.71
N SER A 102 18.87 2.17 -10.02
CA SER A 102 19.71 3.29 -10.48
C SER A 102 18.96 4.62 -10.36
N ALA A 103 19.65 5.67 -9.93
CA ALA A 103 19.09 7.03 -9.80
C ALA A 103 18.52 7.61 -11.11
N VAL A 104 18.85 6.99 -12.26
CA VAL A 104 18.36 7.42 -13.57
C VAL A 104 17.29 6.49 -14.16
N ALA A 105 16.85 5.47 -13.44
CA ALA A 105 15.85 4.51 -13.93
C ALA A 105 14.60 5.21 -14.45
N GLN A 106 14.05 6.13 -13.66
CA GLN A 106 12.84 6.88 -13.99
C GLN A 106 13.02 7.86 -15.16
N LEU A 107 14.26 8.32 -15.43
CA LEU A 107 14.56 9.21 -16.54
C LEU A 107 14.63 8.48 -17.91
N ARG A 108 14.66 7.15 -17.89
CA ARG A 108 14.84 6.30 -19.09
C ARG A 108 13.55 5.75 -19.65
N ILE A 109 12.45 5.85 -18.92
CA ILE A 109 11.14 5.31 -19.31
C ILE A 109 10.08 6.41 -19.34
N SER A 110 9.11 6.29 -20.22
CA SER A 110 7.95 7.19 -20.23
C SER A 110 6.95 6.81 -19.12
N SER A 111 6.10 7.77 -18.70
CA SER A 111 4.97 7.52 -17.81
C SER A 111 4.10 6.34 -18.26
N ALA A 112 3.81 6.24 -19.55
CA ALA A 112 3.05 5.12 -20.11
C ALA A 112 3.77 3.78 -19.90
N GLN A 113 5.08 3.73 -20.10
CA GLN A 113 5.86 2.51 -19.88
C GLN A 113 5.96 2.16 -18.40
N ALA A 114 6.17 3.15 -17.54
CA ALA A 114 6.18 2.97 -16.08
C ALA A 114 4.84 2.41 -15.58
N THR A 115 3.72 2.93 -16.12
CA THR A 115 2.36 2.42 -15.82
C THR A 115 2.18 0.95 -16.25
N LEU A 116 2.71 0.56 -17.43
CA LEU A 116 2.65 -0.85 -17.87
C LEU A 116 3.49 -1.77 -16.98
N TRP A 117 4.63 -1.32 -16.49
CA TRP A 117 5.38 -2.02 -15.45
C TRP A 117 4.52 -2.18 -14.18
N GLY A 118 3.77 -1.14 -13.81
CA GLY A 118 2.88 -1.18 -12.66
C GLY A 118 1.83 -2.30 -12.76
N VAL A 119 1.29 -2.58 -13.95
CA VAL A 119 0.38 -3.73 -14.15
C VAL A 119 1.08 -5.05 -13.81
N HIS A 120 2.35 -5.21 -14.19
CA HIS A 120 3.14 -6.39 -13.85
C HIS A 120 3.41 -6.47 -12.34
N ASN A 121 3.85 -5.36 -11.74
CA ASN A 121 4.18 -5.30 -10.32
C ASN A 121 2.97 -5.63 -9.45
N LEU A 122 1.78 -5.08 -9.75
CA LEU A 122 0.54 -5.33 -9.03
C LEU A 122 0.16 -6.82 -8.97
N GLN A 123 0.52 -7.60 -10.00
CA GLN A 123 0.29 -9.05 -9.98
C GLN A 123 1.17 -9.75 -8.93
N ILE A 124 2.40 -9.27 -8.70
CA ILE A 124 3.31 -9.84 -7.70
C ILE A 124 2.73 -9.61 -6.28
N TRP A 125 2.19 -8.40 -5.98
CA TRP A 125 1.48 -8.17 -4.72
C TRP A 125 0.32 -9.16 -4.52
N LEU A 126 -0.50 -9.37 -5.55
CA LEU A 126 -1.59 -10.36 -5.48
C LEU A 126 -1.04 -11.77 -5.23
N ASP A 127 0.05 -12.17 -5.90
CA ASP A 127 0.65 -13.49 -5.73
C ASP A 127 1.16 -13.73 -4.30
N HIS A 128 1.56 -12.67 -3.59
CA HIS A 128 1.92 -12.69 -2.18
C HIS A 128 0.72 -12.48 -1.23
N GLY A 129 -0.52 -12.43 -1.74
CA GLY A 129 -1.73 -12.33 -0.92
C GLY A 129 -2.12 -10.92 -0.51
N PHE A 130 -1.45 -9.88 -1.02
CA PHE A 130 -1.80 -8.49 -0.76
C PHE A 130 -2.93 -8.06 -1.68
N THR A 131 -4.13 -7.96 -1.13
CA THR A 131 -5.36 -7.61 -1.86
C THR A 131 -5.68 -6.12 -1.80
N THR A 132 -4.95 -5.36 -0.99
CA THR A 132 -5.07 -3.90 -0.87
C THR A 132 -3.70 -3.25 -0.73
N LEU A 133 -3.50 -2.10 -1.38
CA LEU A 133 -2.28 -1.29 -1.30
C LEU A 133 -2.60 0.17 -1.00
N ARG A 134 -1.72 0.83 -0.24
CA ARG A 134 -1.54 2.29 -0.27
C ARG A 134 -0.26 2.58 -1.05
N ASP A 135 -0.42 3.12 -2.26
CA ASP A 135 0.69 3.69 -3.00
C ASP A 135 1.15 4.98 -2.32
N ALA A 136 2.44 5.01 -1.97
CA ALA A 136 3.04 6.08 -1.17
C ALA A 136 3.48 7.30 -2.01
N GLY A 137 3.01 7.37 -3.24
CA GLY A 137 3.33 8.44 -4.19
C GLY A 137 4.44 8.08 -5.15
N GLU A 138 4.58 8.89 -6.18
CA GLU A 138 5.53 8.67 -7.27
C GLU A 138 6.17 10.00 -7.71
N GLN A 139 7.12 9.94 -8.63
CA GLN A 139 7.66 11.11 -9.34
C GLN A 139 7.17 11.17 -10.79
N ASP A 140 5.97 10.67 -11.05
CA ASP A 140 5.43 10.58 -12.41
C ASP A 140 4.50 11.74 -12.74
N LEU A 141 4.91 12.60 -13.69
CA LEU A 141 4.10 13.73 -14.17
C LEU A 141 2.78 13.28 -14.82
N GLY A 142 2.68 12.03 -15.27
CA GLY A 142 1.48 11.47 -15.87
C GLY A 142 0.49 10.86 -14.87
N TYR A 143 0.84 10.77 -13.60
CA TYR A 143 0.02 10.12 -12.55
C TYR A 143 -0.38 8.68 -12.91
N GLY A 144 0.58 7.89 -13.40
CA GLY A 144 0.36 6.50 -13.80
C GLY A 144 -0.21 5.63 -12.68
N GLN A 145 0.17 5.86 -11.42
CA GLN A 145 -0.35 5.18 -10.24
C GLN A 145 -1.86 5.43 -10.04
N LEU A 146 -2.33 6.65 -10.28
CA LEU A 146 -3.76 6.96 -10.22
C LEU A 146 -4.52 6.30 -11.39
N ALA A 147 -3.90 6.25 -12.57
CA ALA A 147 -4.47 5.56 -13.73
C ALA A 147 -4.59 4.04 -13.48
N LEU A 148 -3.62 3.41 -12.81
CA LEU A 148 -3.68 2.00 -12.40
C LEU A 148 -4.83 1.77 -11.42
N ARG A 149 -4.92 2.56 -10.35
CA ARG A 149 -6.01 2.50 -9.37
C ARG A 149 -7.38 2.58 -10.06
N ASP A 150 -7.56 3.57 -10.92
CA ASP A 150 -8.84 3.79 -11.61
C ASP A 150 -9.14 2.66 -12.61
N SER A 151 -8.12 2.13 -13.29
CA SER A 151 -8.26 0.99 -14.19
C SER A 151 -8.68 -0.29 -13.46
N ILE A 152 -8.14 -0.53 -12.27
CA ILE A 152 -8.57 -1.65 -11.39
C ILE A 152 -10.02 -1.45 -10.97
N LYS A 153 -10.39 -0.23 -10.54
CA LYS A 153 -11.76 0.11 -10.13
C LYS A 153 -12.77 -0.06 -11.26
N MET A 154 -12.37 0.24 -12.49
CA MET A 154 -13.19 0.04 -13.69
C MET A 154 -13.21 -1.42 -14.18
N GLY A 155 -12.38 -2.30 -13.61
CA GLY A 155 -12.25 -3.68 -14.06
C GLY A 155 -11.52 -3.85 -15.40
N LEU A 156 -10.74 -2.88 -15.83
CA LEU A 156 -9.93 -2.95 -17.05
C LEU A 156 -8.68 -3.81 -16.86
N ILE A 157 -8.14 -3.83 -15.65
CA ILE A 157 -7.01 -4.68 -15.25
C ILE A 157 -7.29 -5.33 -13.91
N GLU A 158 -6.65 -6.47 -13.67
CA GLU A 158 -6.61 -7.10 -12.34
C GLU A 158 -5.52 -6.44 -11.49
N GLY A 159 -5.78 -6.32 -10.19
CA GLY A 159 -4.82 -5.76 -9.23
C GLY A 159 -5.41 -5.71 -7.82
N PRO A 160 -4.61 -5.43 -6.79
CA PRO A 160 -5.09 -5.12 -5.45
C PRO A 160 -6.04 -3.92 -5.46
N ARG A 161 -6.89 -3.78 -4.44
CA ARG A 161 -7.57 -2.50 -4.18
C ARG A 161 -6.49 -1.45 -3.90
N MET A 162 -6.57 -0.29 -4.49
CA MET A 162 -5.58 0.77 -4.29
C MET A 162 -6.21 2.02 -3.69
N VAL A 163 -5.53 2.61 -2.73
CA VAL A 163 -5.56 4.04 -2.42
C VAL A 163 -4.18 4.60 -2.75
N SER A 164 -4.10 5.80 -3.28
CA SER A 164 -2.83 6.31 -3.80
C SER A 164 -2.62 7.76 -3.39
N ALA A 165 -1.40 8.08 -2.98
CA ALA A 165 -0.94 9.44 -2.92
C ALA A 165 -0.71 9.98 -4.34
N GLY A 166 -0.55 11.28 -4.45
CA GLY A 166 -0.11 11.92 -5.69
C GLY A 166 1.38 11.76 -5.91
N ASN A 167 2.03 12.85 -6.23
CA ASN A 167 3.48 12.90 -6.30
C ASN A 167 4.09 13.29 -4.94
N PHE A 168 5.34 12.93 -4.70
CA PHE A 168 6.05 13.34 -3.48
C PHE A 168 6.16 14.87 -3.42
N ILE A 169 5.65 15.51 -2.40
CA ILE A 169 5.85 16.95 -2.18
C ILE A 169 7.16 17.13 -1.43
N SER A 170 8.12 17.80 -2.06
CA SER A 170 9.49 18.02 -1.57
C SER A 170 9.94 19.43 -1.83
N VAL A 171 11.12 19.77 -1.31
CA VAL A 171 11.82 21.03 -1.62
C VAL A 171 12.80 20.82 -2.78
N THR A 172 13.24 21.90 -3.40
CA THR A 172 14.33 21.88 -4.38
C THR A 172 15.59 21.28 -3.76
N GLY A 173 16.16 20.26 -4.41
CA GLY A 173 17.34 19.53 -3.93
C GLY A 173 17.05 18.58 -2.75
N GLY A 174 15.79 18.38 -2.37
CA GLY A 174 15.37 17.43 -1.35
C GLY A 174 15.20 16.02 -1.89
N HIS A 175 14.85 15.08 -0.99
CA HIS A 175 14.71 13.66 -1.28
C HIS A 175 13.75 13.36 -2.45
N GLY A 176 12.68 14.12 -2.60
CA GLY A 176 11.75 14.01 -3.73
C GLY A 176 12.19 14.76 -4.99
N ASP A 177 13.40 15.32 -5.05
CA ASP A 177 13.97 16.01 -6.21
C ASP A 177 15.28 15.35 -6.71
N ALA A 178 15.47 14.09 -6.43
CA ALA A 178 16.69 13.35 -6.70
C ALA A 178 16.84 13.01 -8.20
N ASP A 179 17.03 14.00 -9.08
CA ASP A 179 17.21 13.75 -10.52
C ASP A 179 18.68 13.52 -10.94
N ALA A 180 19.65 13.83 -10.09
CA ALA A 180 21.08 13.66 -10.29
C ALA A 180 21.62 14.27 -11.62
N LEU A 181 20.94 15.28 -12.16
CA LEU A 181 21.33 15.95 -13.39
C LEU A 181 22.43 16.99 -13.15
N ALA A 182 23.23 17.25 -14.17
CA ALA A 182 24.19 18.38 -14.16
C ALA A 182 23.40 19.71 -14.12
N VAL A 183 24.02 20.74 -13.52
CA VAL A 183 23.38 22.05 -13.28
C VAL A 183 22.88 22.76 -14.54
N ASP A 184 23.43 22.43 -15.71
CA ASP A 184 23.05 22.95 -17.00
C ASP A 184 22.01 22.10 -17.75
N GLN A 185 21.49 21.05 -17.10
CA GLN A 185 20.40 20.21 -17.56
C GLN A 185 19.12 20.56 -16.80
N ALA A 186 17.98 20.37 -17.43
CA ALA A 186 16.69 20.66 -16.80
C ALA A 186 15.64 19.62 -17.19
N LEU A 187 14.83 19.22 -16.22
CA LEU A 187 13.57 18.49 -16.43
C LEU A 187 12.41 19.47 -16.65
N PRO A 188 11.28 19.00 -17.17
CA PRO A 188 10.04 19.77 -17.16
C PRO A 188 9.71 20.24 -15.73
N PRO A 189 9.03 21.40 -15.55
CA PRO A 189 8.60 21.86 -14.24
C PRO A 189 7.81 20.78 -13.49
N ARG A 190 8.18 20.55 -12.24
CA ARG A 190 7.53 19.58 -11.35
C ARG A 190 6.71 20.31 -10.29
N PRO A 191 5.37 20.30 -10.38
CA PRO A 191 4.51 21.05 -9.46
C PRO A 191 4.54 20.57 -8.01
N ASN A 192 5.13 19.41 -7.76
CA ASN A 192 5.36 18.84 -6.43
C ASN A 192 6.61 19.38 -5.72
N LEU A 193 7.50 20.14 -6.41
CA LEU A 193 8.64 20.82 -5.78
C LEU A 193 8.22 22.18 -5.27
N ALA A 194 8.30 22.40 -3.97
CA ALA A 194 7.70 23.55 -3.30
C ALA A 194 8.56 24.07 -2.14
N ASP A 195 9.22 25.20 -2.35
CA ASP A 195 10.14 25.83 -1.39
C ASP A 195 9.43 26.79 -0.43
N THR A 196 8.15 27.09 -0.65
CA THR A 196 7.37 28.04 0.17
C THR A 196 6.10 27.41 0.72
N VAL A 197 5.56 27.97 1.79
CA VAL A 197 4.29 27.55 2.42
C VAL A 197 3.14 27.56 1.40
N ASP A 198 3.04 28.60 0.59
CA ASP A 198 2.02 28.68 -0.47
C ASP A 198 2.27 27.71 -1.62
N GLY A 199 3.55 27.45 -1.93
CA GLY A 199 3.95 26.45 -2.92
C GLY A 199 3.51 25.04 -2.50
N VAL A 200 3.75 24.68 -1.25
CA VAL A 200 3.28 23.39 -0.69
C VAL A 200 1.75 23.28 -0.74
N ALA A 201 1.02 24.34 -0.38
CA ALA A 201 -0.43 24.36 -0.50
C ALA A 201 -0.91 24.21 -1.95
N ALA A 202 -0.17 24.75 -2.92
CA ALA A 202 -0.47 24.61 -4.34
C ALA A 202 -0.21 23.18 -4.83
N ALA A 203 0.89 22.56 -4.41
CA ALA A 203 1.24 21.17 -4.71
C ALA A 203 0.17 20.19 -4.18
N VAL A 204 -0.26 20.35 -2.92
CA VAL A 204 -1.35 19.55 -2.35
C VAL A 204 -2.63 19.66 -3.19
N ARG A 205 -3.02 20.88 -3.58
CA ARG A 205 -4.21 21.08 -4.43
C ARG A 205 -4.05 20.47 -5.81
N HIS A 206 -2.82 20.46 -6.34
CA HIS A 206 -2.52 19.84 -7.62
C HIS A 206 -2.75 18.33 -7.57
N ASP A 207 -2.23 17.64 -6.55
CA ASP A 207 -2.46 16.22 -6.36
C ASP A 207 -3.95 15.90 -6.15
N ILE A 208 -4.66 16.67 -5.32
CA ILE A 208 -6.10 16.52 -5.10
C ILE A 208 -6.88 16.71 -6.40
N LYS A 209 -6.49 17.69 -7.24
CA LYS A 209 -7.12 17.93 -8.55
C LYS A 209 -7.07 16.69 -9.44
N TYR A 210 -5.97 15.96 -9.41
CA TYR A 210 -5.80 14.75 -10.23
C TYR A 210 -6.28 13.47 -9.55
N GLY A 211 -6.85 13.59 -8.35
CA GLY A 211 -7.58 12.51 -7.70
C GLY A 211 -6.80 11.73 -6.66
N ALA A 212 -5.71 12.29 -6.11
CA ALA A 212 -5.00 11.65 -5.01
C ALA A 212 -5.94 11.37 -3.82
N ASP A 213 -5.80 10.19 -3.22
CA ASP A 213 -6.54 9.77 -2.02
C ASP A 213 -5.82 10.21 -0.74
N TRP A 214 -4.49 10.25 -0.80
CA TRP A 214 -3.57 10.65 0.24
C TRP A 214 -2.62 11.73 -0.27
N ILE A 215 -1.92 12.41 0.63
CA ILE A 215 -0.81 13.32 0.32
C ILE A 215 0.48 12.77 0.89
N LYS A 216 1.56 12.76 0.11
CA LYS A 216 2.90 12.35 0.55
C LYS A 216 3.82 13.55 0.65
N LEU A 217 4.42 13.73 1.83
CA LEU A 217 5.42 14.75 2.11
C LEU A 217 6.80 14.12 2.31
N MET A 218 7.86 14.81 1.91
CA MET A 218 9.23 14.49 2.26
C MET A 218 9.67 15.44 3.39
N ALA A 219 9.57 14.98 4.64
CA ALA A 219 9.91 15.81 5.80
C ALA A 219 11.41 15.90 6.03
N THR A 220 12.17 14.89 5.59
CA THR A 220 13.64 14.83 5.68
C THR A 220 14.24 14.35 4.38
N GLY A 221 15.56 14.46 4.25
CA GLY A 221 16.32 13.68 3.30
C GLY A 221 16.14 12.19 3.49
N GLY A 222 16.60 11.39 2.55
CA GLY A 222 16.42 9.94 2.53
C GLY A 222 17.69 9.14 2.38
N ILE A 223 17.52 7.82 2.40
CA ILE A 223 18.62 6.86 2.33
C ILE A 223 18.93 6.47 0.87
N SER A 224 17.90 6.26 0.07
CA SER A 224 18.02 5.70 -1.28
C SER A 224 18.63 6.65 -2.31
N ASP A 225 18.61 7.96 -2.07
CA ASP A 225 19.28 8.94 -2.93
C ASP A 225 20.66 9.34 -2.38
N PRO A 226 21.63 9.67 -3.25
CA PRO A 226 22.96 10.06 -2.82
C PRO A 226 23.08 11.53 -2.39
N MET A 227 22.09 12.38 -2.67
CA MET A 227 22.21 13.83 -2.61
C MET A 227 21.73 14.43 -1.30
N SER A 228 20.64 13.90 -0.72
CA SER A 228 20.08 14.42 0.52
C SER A 228 20.67 13.74 1.77
N ASP A 229 20.62 14.41 2.91
CA ASP A 229 21.05 13.85 4.19
C ASP A 229 19.80 13.47 5.02
N PHE A 230 19.66 12.19 5.33
CA PHE A 230 18.52 11.64 6.08
C PHE A 230 18.32 12.27 7.46
N ASN A 231 19.36 12.89 8.05
CA ASN A 231 19.25 13.63 9.33
C ASN A 231 18.68 15.03 9.16
N VAL A 232 18.69 15.57 7.94
CA VAL A 232 18.32 16.98 7.69
C VAL A 232 16.80 17.06 7.46
N GLN A 233 16.13 17.92 8.22
CA GLN A 233 14.77 18.32 7.95
C GLN A 233 14.71 19.16 6.67
N GLU A 234 13.86 18.77 5.70
CA GLU A 234 13.69 19.47 4.43
C GLU A 234 12.47 20.39 4.45
N LEU A 235 11.28 19.86 4.64
CA LEU A 235 10.08 20.68 4.82
C LEU A 235 10.03 21.22 6.25
N SER A 236 9.84 22.54 6.42
CA SER A 236 9.63 23.14 7.73
C SER A 236 8.30 22.69 8.35
N GLU A 237 8.18 22.79 9.67
CA GLU A 237 6.93 22.49 10.37
C GLU A 237 5.75 23.35 9.84
N GLU A 238 6.00 24.62 9.49
CA GLU A 238 5.01 25.51 8.90
C GLU A 238 4.52 25.02 7.52
N GLN A 239 5.44 24.59 6.65
CA GLN A 239 5.11 24.01 5.35
C GLN A 239 4.27 22.75 5.49
N MET A 240 4.69 21.83 6.37
CA MET A 240 3.95 20.60 6.64
C MET A 240 2.59 20.87 7.27
N SER A 241 2.48 21.80 8.22
CA SER A 241 1.22 22.21 8.81
C SER A 241 0.24 22.76 7.77
N ARG A 242 0.78 23.52 6.82
CA ARG A 242 -0.03 24.05 5.71
C ARG A 242 -0.50 22.94 4.75
N ALA A 243 0.35 21.96 4.46
CA ALA A 243 -0.04 20.78 3.69
C ALA A 243 -1.20 20.02 4.37
N VAL A 244 -1.03 19.72 5.66
CA VAL A 244 -2.03 19.02 6.48
C VAL A 244 -3.36 19.79 6.50
N GLU A 245 -3.32 21.10 6.74
CA GLU A 245 -4.53 21.94 6.74
C GLU A 245 -5.30 21.84 5.41
N VAL A 246 -4.59 21.93 4.28
CA VAL A 246 -5.22 21.87 2.93
C VAL A 246 -5.76 20.48 2.64
N ALA A 247 -5.00 19.43 2.96
CA ALA A 247 -5.38 18.04 2.75
C ALA A 247 -6.59 17.64 3.61
N HIS A 248 -6.54 17.89 4.92
CA HIS A 248 -7.63 17.54 5.85
C HIS A 248 -8.91 18.29 5.54
N ARG A 249 -8.84 19.56 5.10
CA ARG A 249 -9.99 20.32 4.63
C ARG A 249 -10.67 19.66 3.42
N ALA A 250 -9.90 18.90 2.62
CA ALA A 250 -10.39 18.12 1.48
C ALA A 250 -10.68 16.66 1.85
N HIS A 251 -10.69 16.31 3.14
CA HIS A 251 -10.86 14.93 3.65
C HIS A 251 -9.80 13.96 3.11
N LYS A 252 -8.56 14.43 2.92
CA LYS A 252 -7.40 13.62 2.55
C LYS A 252 -6.45 13.53 3.72
N LEU A 253 -5.93 12.31 3.96
CA LEU A 253 -4.91 12.06 4.97
C LEU A 253 -3.51 12.36 4.43
N VAL A 254 -2.55 12.57 5.34
CA VAL A 254 -1.18 12.97 5.01
C VAL A 254 -0.21 11.97 5.61
N MET A 255 0.68 11.43 4.78
CA MET A 255 1.82 10.63 5.19
C MET A 255 3.12 11.41 4.98
N ALA A 256 4.10 11.20 5.85
CA ALA A 256 5.40 11.88 5.76
C ALA A 256 6.55 10.88 5.81
N HIS A 257 7.37 10.85 4.75
CA HIS A 257 8.72 10.30 4.84
C HIS A 257 9.49 11.11 5.88
N ALA A 258 10.01 10.48 6.90
CA ALA A 258 10.76 11.14 7.95
C ALA A 258 11.74 10.17 8.61
N GLU A 259 13.04 10.41 8.40
CA GLU A 259 14.13 9.60 8.94
C GLU A 259 14.76 10.25 10.18
N GLY A 260 15.14 11.52 10.08
CA GLY A 260 15.80 12.29 11.13
C GLY A 260 14.85 12.72 12.24
N GLN A 261 15.38 12.78 13.48
CA GLN A 261 14.61 13.08 14.70
C GLN A 261 13.79 14.38 14.62
N ASP A 262 14.42 15.46 14.11
CA ASP A 262 13.77 16.77 14.05
C ASP A 262 12.64 16.79 13.01
N GLY A 263 12.85 16.14 11.86
CA GLY A 263 11.81 15.99 10.84
C GLY A 263 10.63 15.16 11.33
N ILE A 264 10.88 14.03 12.03
CA ILE A 264 9.82 13.21 12.64
C ILE A 264 8.99 14.07 13.59
N LYS A 265 9.64 14.75 14.56
CA LYS A 265 8.94 15.56 15.57
C LYS A 265 8.17 16.72 14.93
N SER A 266 8.75 17.37 13.92
CA SER A 266 8.08 18.48 13.20
C SER A 266 6.88 17.98 12.38
N ALA A 267 6.99 16.83 11.70
CA ALA A 267 5.88 16.23 10.97
C ALA A 267 4.72 15.84 11.90
N VAL A 268 5.04 15.23 13.06
CA VAL A 268 4.03 14.87 14.07
C VAL A 268 3.37 16.13 14.66
N ARG A 269 4.12 17.21 14.96
CA ARG A 269 3.54 18.47 15.43
C ARG A 269 2.66 19.12 14.38
N ALA A 270 3.07 19.06 13.12
CA ALA A 270 2.29 19.55 11.98
C ALA A 270 0.96 18.79 11.80
N GLY A 271 0.84 17.59 12.36
CA GLY A 271 -0.41 16.83 12.38
C GLY A 271 -0.55 15.82 11.24
N VAL A 272 0.57 15.29 10.71
CA VAL A 272 0.51 14.19 9.75
C VAL A 272 -0.13 12.94 10.37
N ASP A 273 -0.79 12.13 9.54
CA ASP A 273 -1.53 10.95 9.98
C ASP A 273 -0.62 9.74 10.14
N SER A 274 0.44 9.62 9.31
CA SER A 274 1.46 8.59 9.47
C SER A 274 2.87 9.13 9.22
N ILE A 275 3.83 8.55 9.97
CA ILE A 275 5.27 8.65 9.72
C ILE A 275 5.68 7.38 9.00
N GLU A 276 6.36 7.54 7.87
CA GLU A 276 6.97 6.48 7.10
C GLU A 276 8.44 6.37 7.53
N HIS A 277 8.93 5.14 7.70
CA HIS A 277 10.26 4.75 8.16
C HIS A 277 10.50 5.06 9.65
N GLY A 278 10.61 6.31 10.04
CA GLY A 278 10.84 6.68 11.44
C GLY A 278 12.20 6.20 11.98
N THR A 279 13.20 6.09 11.12
CA THR A 279 14.47 5.35 11.36
C THR A 279 15.26 5.85 12.56
N LEU A 280 15.25 7.17 12.81
CA LEU A 280 15.93 7.77 13.96
C LEU A 280 14.94 8.22 15.05
N LEU A 281 13.77 7.59 15.13
CA LEU A 281 12.76 7.91 16.15
C LEU A 281 13.38 7.87 17.54
N ASP A 282 13.41 9.01 18.27
CA ASP A 282 13.90 9.12 19.63
C ASP A 282 12.75 8.99 20.65
N GLU A 283 13.06 9.04 21.95
CA GLU A 283 12.10 8.91 23.04
C GLU A 283 11.06 10.04 23.03
N GLU A 284 11.47 11.28 22.69
CA GLU A 284 10.59 12.43 22.58
C GLU A 284 9.63 12.28 21.39
N GLY A 285 10.14 11.87 20.25
CA GLY A 285 9.36 11.60 19.04
C GLY A 285 8.32 10.49 19.26
N ALA A 286 8.73 9.38 19.91
CA ALA A 286 7.83 8.29 20.24
C ALA A 286 6.70 8.73 21.19
N ALA A 287 7.04 9.44 22.26
CA ALA A 287 6.04 9.99 23.19
C ALA A 287 5.08 10.99 22.51
N LEU A 288 5.58 11.75 21.55
CA LEU A 288 4.77 12.69 20.78
C LEU A 288 3.81 11.95 19.82
N MET A 289 4.30 10.91 19.12
CA MET A 289 3.47 10.07 18.26
C MET A 289 2.37 9.36 19.05
N GLU A 290 2.71 8.78 20.22
CA GLU A 290 1.76 8.14 21.13
C GLU A 290 0.65 9.13 21.52
N LYS A 291 1.04 10.35 21.98
CA LYS A 291 0.10 11.40 22.39
C LYS A 291 -0.81 11.86 21.26
N LYS A 292 -0.31 11.93 20.03
CA LYS A 292 -1.06 12.40 18.85
C LYS A 292 -1.84 11.27 18.16
N GLY A 293 -1.53 10.02 18.44
CA GLY A 293 -2.09 8.85 17.75
C GLY A 293 -1.58 8.71 16.32
N THR A 294 -0.41 9.28 15.99
CA THR A 294 0.21 9.20 14.66
C THR A 294 0.71 7.78 14.41
N TRP A 295 0.40 7.23 13.23
CA TRP A 295 0.83 5.89 12.84
C TRP A 295 2.31 5.84 12.47
N LEU A 296 2.92 4.66 12.65
CA LEU A 296 4.24 4.32 12.10
C LEU A 296 4.08 3.23 11.03
N VAL A 297 4.70 3.46 9.87
CA VAL A 297 4.87 2.46 8.80
C VAL A 297 6.37 2.26 8.61
N PRO A 298 6.98 1.23 9.26
CA PRO A 298 8.42 1.23 9.53
C PRO A 298 9.30 0.78 8.37
N THR A 299 8.82 0.02 7.39
CA THR A 299 9.57 -0.46 6.22
C THR A 299 10.98 -1.01 6.57
N LEU A 300 11.01 -1.98 7.48
CA LEU A 300 12.27 -2.43 8.09
C LEU A 300 13.17 -3.20 7.14
N SER A 301 12.57 -3.99 6.23
CA SER A 301 13.31 -4.95 5.42
C SER A 301 14.05 -4.31 4.26
N VAL A 302 13.58 -3.21 3.71
CA VAL A 302 14.19 -2.54 2.56
C VAL A 302 15.63 -2.12 2.86
N MET A 303 15.87 -1.53 4.04
CA MET A 303 17.22 -1.11 4.44
C MET A 303 18.14 -2.30 4.74
N GLN A 304 17.59 -3.40 5.28
CA GLN A 304 18.32 -4.65 5.47
C GLN A 304 18.77 -5.23 4.12
N ARG A 305 17.90 -5.20 3.13
CA ARG A 305 18.22 -5.63 1.77
C ARG A 305 19.28 -4.72 1.14
N TYR A 306 19.09 -3.42 1.14
CA TYR A 306 20.02 -2.45 0.56
C TYR A 306 21.43 -2.55 1.17
N ALA A 307 21.53 -2.79 2.48
CA ALA A 307 22.83 -2.98 3.13
C ALA A 307 23.60 -4.23 2.66
N THR A 308 22.91 -5.21 2.07
CA THR A 308 23.49 -6.51 1.65
C THR A 308 23.64 -6.67 0.14
N ILE A 309 22.86 -5.94 -0.67
CA ILE A 309 22.98 -6.02 -2.13
C ILE A 309 24.29 -5.40 -2.61
N GLY A 310 24.82 -5.90 -3.72
CA GLY A 310 26.05 -5.39 -4.32
C GLY A 310 25.81 -4.14 -5.19
N ARG A 311 26.91 -3.58 -5.67
CA ARG A 311 26.90 -2.42 -6.60
C ARG A 311 26.22 -2.75 -7.95
N GLU A 312 26.17 -4.00 -8.32
CA GLU A 312 25.50 -4.52 -9.52
C GLU A 312 23.98 -4.27 -9.52
N SER A 313 23.40 -3.99 -8.37
CA SER A 313 21.97 -3.63 -8.25
C SER A 313 21.62 -2.27 -8.91
N GLY A 314 22.63 -1.45 -9.20
CA GLY A 314 22.45 -0.07 -9.67
C GLY A 314 22.27 0.96 -8.55
N LEU A 315 22.15 0.54 -7.29
CA LEU A 315 22.05 1.46 -6.15
C LEU A 315 23.38 2.23 -5.97
N ASP A 316 23.27 3.54 -5.75
CA ASP A 316 24.43 4.40 -5.57
C ASP A 316 25.29 3.96 -4.36
N PRO A 317 26.63 3.99 -4.47
CA PRO A 317 27.51 3.63 -3.35
C PRO A 317 27.26 4.42 -2.06
N VAL A 318 26.84 5.69 -2.15
CA VAL A 318 26.49 6.52 -0.98
C VAL A 318 25.23 5.97 -0.31
N ALA A 319 24.21 5.62 -1.09
CA ALA A 319 22.98 5.00 -0.58
C ALA A 319 23.24 3.63 0.09
N LEU A 320 24.12 2.80 -0.49
CA LEU A 320 24.59 1.55 0.13
C LEU A 320 25.25 1.78 1.49
N GLU A 321 26.08 2.82 1.61
CA GLU A 321 26.75 3.16 2.86
C GLU A 321 25.76 3.70 3.90
N LYS A 322 24.87 4.62 3.50
CA LYS A 322 23.78 5.12 4.36
C LYS A 322 22.95 3.96 4.91
N SER A 323 22.52 3.00 4.05
CA SER A 323 21.73 1.84 4.45
C SER A 323 22.42 1.01 5.54
N ARG A 324 23.73 0.78 5.42
CA ARG A 324 24.52 0.05 6.44
C ARG A 324 24.60 0.81 7.76
N LEU A 325 24.78 2.13 7.67
CA LEU A 325 24.91 3.00 8.83
C LEU A 325 23.65 3.01 9.69
N ILE A 326 22.46 3.01 9.07
CA ILE A 326 21.21 3.22 9.80
C ILE A 326 20.62 1.97 10.45
N LEU A 327 21.03 0.76 10.04
CA LEU A 327 20.44 -0.50 10.53
C LEU A 327 20.37 -0.60 12.05
N LYS A 328 21.41 -0.12 12.74
CA LYS A 328 21.44 -0.11 14.20
C LYS A 328 20.36 0.81 14.77
N TYR A 329 20.22 2.01 14.20
CA TYR A 329 19.26 3.00 14.69
C TYR A 329 17.82 2.58 14.40
N GLN A 330 17.58 1.99 13.24
CA GLN A 330 16.26 1.48 12.85
C GLN A 330 15.74 0.42 13.84
N SER A 331 16.61 -0.52 14.26
CA SER A 331 16.25 -1.53 15.25
C SER A 331 15.85 -0.89 16.59
N ASP A 332 16.67 0.06 17.09
CA ASP A 332 16.41 0.75 18.35
C ASP A 332 15.13 1.60 18.28
N ALA A 333 14.88 2.25 17.15
CA ALA A 333 13.67 3.04 16.89
C ALA A 333 12.41 2.16 16.90
N PHE A 334 12.46 1.00 16.23
CA PHE A 334 11.32 0.08 16.18
C PHE A 334 11.00 -0.51 17.56
N GLN A 335 12.00 -0.90 18.33
CA GLN A 335 11.79 -1.36 19.72
C GLN A 335 11.21 -0.25 20.60
N ARG A 336 11.60 1.01 20.36
CA ARG A 336 11.03 2.17 21.05
C ARG A 336 9.57 2.37 20.68
N ALA A 337 9.23 2.21 19.39
CA ALA A 337 7.85 2.27 18.93
C ALA A 337 6.97 1.22 19.62
N ILE A 338 7.46 -0.01 19.77
CA ILE A 338 6.75 -1.09 20.50
C ILE A 338 6.60 -0.72 21.98
N LYS A 339 7.66 -0.24 22.63
CA LYS A 339 7.64 0.18 24.05
C LYS A 339 6.61 1.28 24.34
N HIS A 340 6.45 2.21 23.40
CA HIS A 340 5.45 3.31 23.47
C HIS A 340 4.08 2.91 22.95
N HIS A 341 3.85 1.65 22.62
CA HIS A 341 2.57 1.16 22.07
C HIS A 341 2.08 1.98 20.88
N LEU A 342 3.01 2.38 20.00
CA LEU A 342 2.64 3.12 18.80
C LEU A 342 1.74 2.27 17.90
N ARG A 343 0.87 2.94 17.17
CA ARG A 343 0.06 2.33 16.13
C ARG A 343 0.95 2.00 14.94
N ILE A 344 1.16 0.72 14.65
CA ILE A 344 2.05 0.25 13.58
C ILE A 344 1.23 -0.41 12.49
N ALA A 345 1.47 -0.03 11.24
CA ALA A 345 0.93 -0.69 10.05
C ALA A 345 2.06 -1.20 9.15
N PHE A 346 1.80 -2.27 8.43
CA PHE A 346 2.73 -2.89 7.49
C PHE A 346 2.98 -1.97 6.29
N GLY A 347 4.22 -1.87 5.84
CA GLY A 347 4.65 -1.25 4.59
C GLY A 347 5.98 -1.81 4.15
N LEU A 348 6.15 -2.07 2.85
CA LEU A 348 7.35 -2.70 2.31
C LEU A 348 8.39 -1.68 1.84
N ASP A 349 7.98 -0.75 0.95
CA ASP A 349 8.86 0.23 0.29
C ASP A 349 9.97 -0.40 -0.58
N ASP A 350 9.69 -1.54 -1.20
CA ASP A 350 10.67 -2.32 -1.96
C ASP A 350 9.99 -3.08 -3.11
N ASP A 351 10.78 -3.85 -3.88
CA ASP A 351 10.30 -4.84 -4.83
C ASP A 351 9.39 -5.86 -4.10
N PRO A 352 8.15 -6.07 -4.58
CA PRO A 352 7.17 -6.93 -3.90
C PRO A 352 7.59 -8.40 -3.77
N ASP A 353 8.61 -8.87 -4.48
CA ASP A 353 9.20 -10.19 -4.23
C ASP A 353 9.76 -10.33 -2.80
N TYR A 354 9.98 -9.21 -2.09
CA TYR A 354 10.51 -9.18 -0.71
C TYR A 354 9.45 -8.98 0.39
N LEU A 355 8.15 -8.96 0.04
CA LEU A 355 7.05 -8.80 1.00
C LEU A 355 7.13 -9.68 2.25
N PRO A 356 7.47 -11.00 2.16
CA PRO A 356 7.58 -11.82 3.34
C PRO A 356 8.70 -11.39 4.31
N ASN A 357 9.75 -10.73 3.79
CA ASN A 357 10.88 -10.29 4.61
C ASN A 357 10.49 -9.22 5.62
N GLU A 358 9.50 -8.38 5.31
CA GLU A 358 9.02 -7.35 6.24
C GLU A 358 8.36 -7.98 7.47
N PHE A 359 7.55 -9.03 7.31
CA PHE A 359 7.01 -9.79 8.44
C PHE A 359 8.11 -10.37 9.32
N ALA A 360 9.14 -10.99 8.71
CA ALA A 360 10.27 -11.55 9.43
C ALA A 360 11.07 -10.44 10.17
N ALA A 361 11.23 -9.27 9.54
CA ALA A 361 11.90 -8.11 10.15
C ALA A 361 11.11 -7.57 11.35
N MET A 362 9.79 -7.47 11.25
CA MET A 362 8.92 -7.04 12.36
C MET A 362 8.99 -8.00 13.55
N VAL A 363 8.94 -9.32 13.28
CA VAL A 363 9.05 -10.33 14.36
C VAL A 363 10.44 -10.30 15.00
N LYS A 364 11.50 -10.20 14.20
CA LYS A 364 12.86 -10.04 14.69
C LYS A 364 13.02 -8.75 15.52
N GLY A 365 12.29 -7.70 15.17
CA GLY A 365 12.25 -6.41 15.86
C GLY A 365 11.49 -6.41 17.18
N GLY A 366 10.72 -7.48 17.49
CA GLY A 366 10.08 -7.67 18.79
C GLY A 366 8.57 -7.87 18.78
N LEU A 367 7.90 -7.81 17.64
CA LEU A 367 6.48 -8.19 17.54
C LEU A 367 6.34 -9.72 17.61
N THR A 368 5.24 -10.20 18.17
CA THR A 368 4.83 -11.59 17.97
C THR A 368 4.39 -11.80 16.50
N PRO A 369 4.44 -13.03 15.97
CA PRO A 369 3.93 -13.31 14.64
C PRO A 369 2.50 -12.83 14.41
N THR A 370 1.62 -12.99 15.41
CA THR A 370 0.24 -12.51 15.34
C THR A 370 0.14 -11.00 15.25
N GLU A 371 0.91 -10.25 16.05
CA GLU A 371 0.97 -8.78 15.96
C GLU A 371 1.49 -8.33 14.60
N ALA A 372 2.53 -9.00 14.07
CA ALA A 372 3.02 -8.70 12.72
C ALA A 372 1.93 -8.90 11.65
N LEU A 373 1.13 -9.98 11.72
CA LEU A 373 -0.01 -10.19 10.82
C LEU A 373 -1.09 -9.11 11.00
N GLN A 374 -1.34 -8.65 12.23
CA GLN A 374 -2.29 -7.57 12.49
C GLN A 374 -1.87 -6.26 11.85
N THR A 375 -0.55 -5.96 11.77
CA THR A 375 -0.07 -4.76 11.07
C THR A 375 -0.46 -4.74 9.59
N ALA A 376 -0.53 -5.90 8.93
CA ALA A 376 -0.89 -6.04 7.52
C ALA A 376 -2.39 -6.35 7.30
N THR A 377 -3.20 -6.31 8.33
CA THR A 377 -4.63 -6.62 8.25
C THR A 377 -5.47 -5.58 8.99
N THR A 378 -5.80 -5.79 10.25
CA THR A 378 -6.69 -4.91 11.02
C THR A 378 -6.12 -3.52 11.23
N HIS A 379 -4.82 -3.38 11.55
CA HIS A 379 -4.17 -2.10 11.76
C HIS A 379 -4.06 -1.32 10.44
N ALA A 380 -3.62 -1.98 9.37
CA ALA A 380 -3.56 -1.34 8.05
C ALA A 380 -4.95 -0.88 7.56
N ALA A 381 -5.99 -1.71 7.76
CA ALA A 381 -7.36 -1.33 7.43
C ALA A 381 -7.82 -0.10 8.23
N GLU A 382 -7.41 0.00 9.50
CA GLU A 382 -7.71 1.15 10.35
C GLU A 382 -6.98 2.42 9.87
N LEU A 383 -5.68 2.33 9.57
CA LEU A 383 -4.91 3.44 9.00
C LEU A 383 -5.54 3.97 7.71
N LEU A 384 -6.03 3.07 6.84
CA LEU A 384 -6.65 3.45 5.57
C LEU A 384 -8.11 3.91 5.71
N GLY A 385 -8.72 3.82 6.91
CA GLY A 385 -10.14 4.11 7.11
C GLY A 385 -11.09 3.08 6.50
N LEU A 386 -10.62 1.85 6.24
CA LEU A 386 -11.36 0.80 5.55
C LEU A 386 -11.77 -0.36 6.48
N SER A 387 -11.69 -0.20 7.79
CA SER A 387 -11.99 -1.28 8.78
C SER A 387 -13.42 -1.84 8.67
N SER A 388 -14.36 -1.06 8.15
CA SER A 388 -15.73 -1.54 7.89
C SER A 388 -15.84 -2.46 6.67
N GLU A 389 -14.82 -2.48 5.79
CA GLU A 389 -14.86 -3.19 4.52
C GLU A 389 -13.88 -4.36 4.45
N ILE A 390 -12.68 -4.22 5.05
CA ILE A 390 -11.56 -5.17 4.92
C ILE A 390 -10.79 -5.30 6.25
N GLY A 391 -9.69 -6.09 6.24
CA GLY A 391 -8.76 -6.27 7.36
C GLY A 391 -9.14 -7.40 8.31
N SER A 392 -10.37 -7.87 8.28
CA SER A 392 -10.84 -9.07 9.00
C SER A 392 -11.89 -9.80 8.18
N LEU A 393 -12.08 -11.09 8.46
CA LEU A 393 -13.14 -11.90 7.85
C LEU A 393 -14.36 -11.87 8.76
N GLU A 394 -15.34 -11.07 8.39
CA GLU A 394 -16.58 -10.87 9.12
C GLU A 394 -17.75 -10.73 8.13
N GLN A 395 -18.95 -11.05 8.60
CA GLN A 395 -20.17 -10.86 7.81
C GLN A 395 -20.31 -9.41 7.35
N GLY A 396 -20.57 -9.22 6.06
CA GLY A 396 -20.73 -7.92 5.43
C GLY A 396 -19.44 -7.32 4.84
N LYS A 397 -18.26 -7.81 5.23
CA LYS A 397 -16.98 -7.36 4.67
C LYS A 397 -16.67 -8.02 3.34
N ALA A 398 -15.71 -7.45 2.63
CA ALA A 398 -15.23 -7.99 1.37
C ALA A 398 -14.66 -9.41 1.54
N ALA A 399 -14.95 -10.28 0.59
CA ALA A 399 -14.38 -11.61 0.53
C ALA A 399 -12.96 -11.55 -0.05
N ASP A 400 -12.06 -10.88 0.69
CA ASP A 400 -10.62 -10.83 0.47
C ASP A 400 -9.99 -11.89 1.37
N ILE A 401 -9.57 -13.02 0.80
CA ILE A 401 -9.20 -14.24 1.54
C ILE A 401 -7.91 -14.81 0.96
N ILE A 402 -6.97 -15.14 1.83
CA ILE A 402 -5.79 -15.88 1.43
C ILE A 402 -5.66 -17.17 2.23
N ALA A 403 -4.89 -18.13 1.68
CA ALA A 403 -4.50 -19.32 2.41
C ALA A 403 -3.01 -19.60 2.23
N VAL A 404 -2.37 -19.99 3.33
CA VAL A 404 -0.94 -20.31 3.39
C VAL A 404 -0.73 -21.74 3.87
N SER A 405 0.41 -22.33 3.49
CA SER A 405 0.88 -23.58 4.08
C SER A 405 1.51 -23.31 5.43
N GLY A 406 1.19 -24.14 6.45
CA GLY A 406 1.71 -23.97 7.81
C GLY A 406 0.83 -23.06 8.68
N ASP A 407 1.41 -22.60 9.79
CA ASP A 407 0.75 -21.75 10.79
C ASP A 407 1.56 -20.47 11.02
N PRO A 408 1.16 -19.34 10.40
CA PRO A 408 1.92 -18.10 10.48
C PRO A 408 1.86 -17.43 11.86
N THR A 409 1.03 -17.90 12.78
CA THR A 409 1.01 -17.40 14.17
C THR A 409 2.10 -18.01 15.05
N THR A 410 2.70 -19.11 14.61
CA THR A 410 3.81 -19.79 15.28
C THR A 410 5.12 -19.68 14.51
N ASP A 411 5.04 -19.66 13.17
CA ASP A 411 6.17 -19.47 12.28
C ASP A 411 5.78 -18.48 11.16
N ILE A 412 6.26 -17.26 11.27
CA ILE A 412 5.93 -16.18 10.34
C ILE A 412 6.40 -16.46 8.89
N HIS A 413 7.40 -17.36 8.70
CA HIS A 413 7.87 -17.79 7.39
C HIS A 413 6.81 -18.57 6.59
N ALA A 414 5.72 -19.04 7.22
CA ALA A 414 4.57 -19.57 6.50
C ALA A 414 3.96 -18.54 5.52
N MET A 415 4.19 -17.24 5.72
CA MET A 415 3.76 -16.17 4.80
C MET A 415 4.51 -16.17 3.46
N GLU A 416 5.62 -16.89 3.33
CA GLU A 416 6.34 -17.10 2.06
C GLU A 416 5.58 -18.04 1.11
N THR A 417 4.59 -18.79 1.61
CA THR A 417 3.88 -19.84 0.86
C THR A 417 2.39 -19.57 0.73
N VAL A 418 2.04 -18.43 0.12
CA VAL A 418 0.64 -18.14 -0.23
C VAL A 418 0.22 -19.00 -1.43
N VAL A 419 -0.73 -19.91 -1.22
CA VAL A 419 -1.18 -20.86 -2.24
C VAL A 419 -2.56 -20.55 -2.80
N PHE A 420 -3.33 -19.70 -2.12
CA PHE A 420 -4.66 -19.30 -2.56
C PHE A 420 -4.86 -17.80 -2.28
N VAL A 421 -5.42 -17.08 -3.27
CA VAL A 421 -5.78 -15.66 -3.15
C VAL A 421 -7.15 -15.44 -3.78
N MET A 422 -8.05 -14.87 -2.99
CA MET A 422 -9.35 -14.37 -3.42
C MET A 422 -9.45 -12.89 -3.07
N LYS A 423 -9.92 -12.08 -4.02
CA LYS A 423 -10.23 -10.65 -3.81
C LYS A 423 -11.67 -10.38 -4.24
N ALA A 424 -12.45 -9.78 -3.37
CA ALA A 424 -13.87 -9.46 -3.61
C ALA A 424 -14.64 -10.67 -4.18
N GLY A 425 -14.42 -11.87 -3.61
CA GLY A 425 -15.07 -13.13 -4.03
C GLY A 425 -14.54 -13.74 -5.33
N LYS A 426 -13.62 -13.08 -6.04
CA LYS A 426 -12.98 -13.62 -7.24
C LYS A 426 -11.67 -14.34 -6.87
N ILE A 427 -11.56 -15.61 -7.23
CA ILE A 427 -10.31 -16.38 -7.07
C ILE A 427 -9.31 -15.88 -8.11
N LEU A 428 -8.18 -15.32 -7.66
CA LEU A 428 -7.11 -14.79 -8.50
C LEU A 428 -5.93 -15.75 -8.59
N ARG A 429 -5.66 -16.51 -7.53
CA ARG A 429 -4.59 -17.52 -7.46
C ARG A 429 -5.11 -18.77 -6.76
N ASP A 430 -4.79 -19.93 -7.33
CA ASP A 430 -4.98 -21.24 -6.69
C ASP A 430 -3.92 -22.19 -7.25
N THR A 431 -2.87 -22.44 -6.47
CA THR A 431 -1.75 -23.28 -6.89
C THR A 431 -1.82 -24.71 -6.37
N ARG A 432 -2.83 -25.05 -5.55
CA ARG A 432 -3.00 -26.37 -4.94
C ARG A 432 -3.14 -27.51 -5.93
N ALA A 433 -3.66 -27.23 -7.12
CA ALA A 433 -3.87 -28.23 -8.16
C ALA A 433 -2.59 -28.61 -8.95
N LYS A 434 -1.46 -27.89 -8.75
CA LYS A 434 -0.19 -28.12 -9.46
C LYS A 434 0.73 -29.11 -8.75
N GLU A 435 0.42 -29.52 -7.51
CA GLU A 435 1.24 -30.44 -6.71
C GLU A 435 0.74 -31.90 -6.73
N LYS A 436 -0.03 -32.31 -7.76
CA LYS A 436 -0.46 -33.70 -7.95
C LYS A 436 0.25 -34.36 -9.11
#